data_2c40cd83c699dc36a4d14090402c83a3
#
_entry.id   2c40cd83c699dc36a4d14090402c83a3
#
_cell.length_a   1.000
_cell.length_b   1.000
_cell.length_c   1.000
_cell.angle_alpha   90.00
_cell.angle_beta   90.00
_cell.angle_gamma   90.00
#
_symmetry.space_group_name_H-M   'P 1'
#
loop_
_entity.id
_entity.type
_entity.pdbx_description
1 polymer ?
#
loop_
_entity_poly.entity_id
_entity_poly.type
_entity_poly.pdbx_seq_one_letter_code
_entity_poly.pdbx_strand_id
1 'polypeptide(L)'
;MDKQELVSRMQDGQAWVSGKCVKLDFGSEGTILLDGAAQQVSEDDGAADTTIKVSWEDWQSMAAGQLDGMTAFMTGKLRIEGDMSNAMQLQGVLAKLR
;
A
#
# COMPACT_ATOMS: atom_id res chain seq x y z
N MET A 1 -5.28 -11.40 -9.18
CA MET A 1 -4.46 -11.49 -7.93
C MET A 1 -5.40 -11.33 -6.75
N ASP A 2 -5.34 -12.23 -5.79
CA ASP A 2 -6.10 -12.07 -4.56
C ASP A 2 -5.26 -11.38 -3.48
N LYS A 3 -5.89 -11.03 -2.37
CA LYS A 3 -5.26 -10.27 -1.30
C LYS A 3 -4.15 -11.06 -0.61
N GLN A 4 -4.32 -12.37 -0.45
CA GLN A 4 -3.29 -13.23 0.14
C GLN A 4 -2.05 -13.30 -0.72
N GLU A 5 -2.22 -13.38 -2.03
CA GLU A 5 -1.10 -13.36 -2.97
C GLU A 5 -0.36 -12.03 -2.90
N LEU A 6 -1.10 -10.92 -2.79
CA LEU A 6 -0.50 -9.60 -2.66
C LEU A 6 0.32 -9.51 -1.37
N VAL A 7 -0.22 -9.99 -0.24
CA VAL A 7 0.50 -10.01 1.03
C VAL A 7 1.79 -10.80 0.91
N SER A 8 1.76 -11.98 0.30
CA SER A 8 2.96 -12.81 0.09
C SER A 8 4.01 -12.08 -0.75
N ARG A 9 3.59 -11.45 -1.83
CA ARG A 9 4.51 -10.71 -2.70
C ARG A 9 5.13 -9.52 -2.00
N MET A 10 4.35 -8.82 -1.19
CA MET A 10 4.83 -7.67 -0.44
C MET A 10 5.82 -8.11 0.65
N GLN A 11 5.54 -9.21 1.33
CA GLN A 11 6.45 -9.76 2.34
C GLN A 11 7.77 -10.19 1.70
N ASP A 12 7.72 -10.92 0.59
CA ASP A 12 8.91 -11.38 -0.11
C ASP A 12 9.73 -10.22 -0.67
N GLY A 13 9.07 -9.19 -1.17
CA GLY A 13 9.71 -7.99 -1.73
C GLY A 13 10.09 -6.96 -0.68
N GLN A 14 9.80 -7.22 0.59
CA GLN A 14 10.08 -6.29 1.69
C GLN A 14 9.44 -4.92 1.42
N ALA A 15 8.16 -4.93 1.06
CA ALA A 15 7.43 -3.75 0.62
C ALA A 15 6.93 -2.92 1.82
N TRP A 16 7.85 -2.36 2.58
CA TRP A 16 7.56 -1.46 3.69
C TRP A 16 8.56 -0.31 3.71
N VAL A 17 8.20 0.74 4.43
CA VAL A 17 9.10 1.87 4.69
C VAL A 17 9.82 1.57 6.01
N SER A 18 11.13 1.48 5.98
CA SER A 18 11.94 1.12 7.14
C SER A 18 11.64 1.99 8.35
N GLY A 19 11.31 1.37 9.47
CA GLY A 19 11.00 2.05 10.73
C GLY A 19 9.65 2.73 10.79
N LYS A 20 8.83 2.60 9.74
CA LYS A 20 7.52 3.23 9.64
C LYS A 20 6.44 2.20 9.38
N CYS A 21 5.21 2.54 9.71
CA CYS A 21 4.06 1.66 9.50
C CYS A 21 3.09 2.33 8.52
N VAL A 22 2.79 1.67 7.42
CA VAL A 22 1.86 2.16 6.41
C VAL A 22 0.73 1.16 6.25
N LYS A 23 -0.50 1.64 6.28
CA LYS A 23 -1.68 0.80 6.09
C LYS A 23 -2.29 1.07 4.73
N LEU A 24 -2.62 0.00 4.02
CA LEU A 24 -3.39 0.07 2.79
C LEU A 24 -4.83 -0.29 3.13
N ASP A 25 -5.75 0.65 2.94
CA ASP A 25 -7.16 0.47 3.23
C ASP A 25 -7.93 0.34 1.92
N PHE A 26 -8.43 -0.86 1.66
CA PHE A 26 -9.18 -1.17 0.43
C PHE A 26 -10.70 -1.10 0.64
N GLY A 27 -11.15 -0.52 1.73
CA GLY A 27 -12.57 -0.43 2.03
C GLY A 27 -13.16 -1.79 2.36
N SER A 28 -14.16 -2.23 1.59
CA SER A 28 -14.86 -3.49 1.83
C SER A 28 -13.95 -4.72 1.71
N GLU A 29 -12.84 -4.61 1.01
CA GLU A 29 -11.88 -5.71 0.86
C GLU A 29 -10.90 -5.82 2.04
N GLY A 30 -11.00 -4.91 3.01
CA GLY A 30 -10.18 -4.93 4.21
C GLY A 30 -8.89 -4.14 4.07
N THR A 31 -7.90 -4.47 4.89
CA THR A 31 -6.65 -3.71 4.99
C THR A 31 -5.43 -4.62 4.87
N ILE A 32 -4.30 -4.01 4.50
CA ILE A 32 -2.98 -4.63 4.59
C ILE A 32 -2.09 -3.65 5.35
N LEU A 33 -1.42 -4.15 6.39
CA LEU A 33 -0.53 -3.36 7.22
C LEU A 33 0.92 -3.68 6.84
N LEU A 34 1.65 -2.66 6.41
CA LEU A 34 3.07 -2.76 6.03
C LEU A 34 3.89 -2.20 7.18
N ASP A 35 4.29 -3.08 8.09
CA ASP A 35 5.02 -2.69 9.30
C ASP A 35 6.53 -2.74 9.05
N GLY A 36 7.11 -1.59 8.78
CA GLY A 36 8.54 -1.46 8.51
C GLY A 36 9.41 -1.57 9.76
N ALA A 37 8.84 -1.35 10.95
CA ALA A 37 9.56 -1.52 12.20
C ALA A 37 9.73 -3.01 12.54
N ALA A 38 8.66 -3.80 12.36
CA ALA A 38 8.69 -5.24 12.59
C ALA A 38 9.13 -6.02 11.35
N GLN A 39 9.24 -5.38 10.20
CA GLN A 39 9.56 -6.00 8.91
C GLN A 39 8.56 -7.10 8.57
N GLN A 40 7.28 -6.75 8.67
CA GLN A 40 6.19 -7.71 8.52
C GLN A 40 5.05 -7.10 7.74
N VAL A 41 4.44 -7.91 6.86
CA VAL A 41 3.22 -7.56 6.12
C VAL A 41 2.10 -8.44 6.65
N SER A 42 0.98 -7.82 7.02
CA SER A 42 -0.16 -8.55 7.59
C SER A 42 -1.47 -7.94 7.11
N GLU A 43 -2.58 -8.59 7.42
CA GLU A 43 -3.91 -8.07 7.12
C GLU A 43 -4.55 -7.37 8.33
N ASP A 44 -3.74 -6.98 9.30
CA ASP A 44 -4.20 -6.28 10.50
C ASP A 44 -4.73 -4.89 10.17
N ASP A 45 -5.67 -4.42 10.98
CA ASP A 45 -6.22 -3.08 10.91
C ASP A 45 -5.74 -2.26 12.10
N GLY A 46 -4.43 -2.30 12.35
CA GLY A 46 -3.83 -1.58 13.46
C GLY A 46 -3.55 -0.12 13.14
N ALA A 47 -3.00 0.59 14.12
CA ALA A 47 -2.58 1.97 13.94
C ALA A 47 -1.38 2.03 12.99
N ALA A 48 -1.33 3.10 12.19
CA ALA A 48 -0.24 3.30 11.24
C ALA A 48 0.15 4.77 11.19
N ASP A 49 1.41 5.02 10.81
CA ASP A 49 1.90 6.39 10.60
C ASP A 49 1.24 7.04 9.38
N THR A 50 0.92 6.24 8.40
CA THR A 50 0.28 6.68 7.16
C THR A 50 -0.74 5.64 6.73
N THR A 51 -1.89 6.11 6.26
CA THR A 51 -2.93 5.23 5.69
C THR A 51 -3.17 5.66 4.25
N ILE A 52 -3.11 4.70 3.34
CA ILE A 52 -3.40 4.91 1.92
C ILE A 52 -4.75 4.25 1.64
N LYS A 53 -5.74 5.06 1.27
CA LYS A 53 -7.08 4.59 0.95
C LYS A 53 -7.24 4.51 -0.57
N VAL A 54 -7.50 3.32 -1.07
CA VAL A 54 -7.67 3.04 -2.50
C VAL A 54 -8.57 1.83 -2.65
N SER A 55 -9.44 1.80 -3.66
CA SER A 55 -10.26 0.62 -3.91
C SER A 55 -9.37 -0.54 -4.37
N TRP A 56 -9.82 -1.76 -4.10
CA TRP A 56 -9.09 -2.95 -4.55
C TRP A 56 -8.92 -2.97 -6.07
N GLU A 57 -9.96 -2.55 -6.77
CA GLU A 57 -9.93 -2.47 -8.24
C GLU A 57 -8.88 -1.48 -8.74
N ASP A 58 -8.84 -0.29 -8.16
CA ASP A 58 -7.85 0.72 -8.52
C ASP A 58 -6.44 0.27 -8.16
N TRP A 59 -6.28 -0.40 -7.01
CA TRP A 59 -5.00 -0.96 -6.61
C TRP A 59 -4.48 -1.96 -7.65
N GLN A 60 -5.35 -2.85 -8.12
CA GLN A 60 -4.96 -3.83 -9.14
C GLN A 60 -4.56 -3.15 -10.44
N SER A 61 -5.25 -2.09 -10.83
CA SER A 61 -4.89 -1.29 -12.01
C SER A 61 -3.52 -0.65 -11.85
N MET A 62 -3.20 -0.16 -10.66
CA MET A 62 -1.89 0.40 -10.36
C MET A 62 -0.81 -0.68 -10.41
N ALA A 63 -1.08 -1.84 -9.86
CA ALA A 63 -0.13 -2.96 -9.85
C ALA A 63 0.13 -3.48 -11.26
N ALA A 64 -0.86 -3.42 -12.14
CA ALA A 64 -0.72 -3.82 -13.55
C ALA A 64 -0.09 -2.74 -14.42
N GLY A 65 0.18 -1.56 -13.88
CA GLY A 65 0.74 -0.44 -14.62
C GLY A 65 -0.26 0.32 -15.46
N GLN A 66 -1.56 0.04 -15.30
CA GLN A 66 -2.62 0.69 -16.06
C GLN A 66 -3.08 2.02 -15.45
N LEU A 67 -2.80 2.22 -14.17
CA LEU A 67 -3.13 3.44 -13.45
C LEU A 67 -1.90 3.91 -12.70
N ASP A 68 -1.49 5.15 -12.97
CA ASP A 68 -0.37 5.78 -12.28
C ASP A 68 -0.82 6.26 -10.89
N GLY A 69 0.03 6.06 -9.88
CA GLY A 69 -0.26 6.47 -8.52
C GLY A 69 -0.50 7.98 -8.37
N MET A 70 0.26 8.78 -9.09
CA MET A 70 0.09 10.23 -9.07
C MET A 70 -1.27 10.62 -9.67
N THR A 71 -1.65 10.01 -10.80
CA THR A 71 -2.94 10.23 -11.44
C THR A 71 -4.08 9.80 -10.52
N ALA A 72 -3.93 8.63 -9.87
CA ALA A 72 -4.94 8.15 -8.91
C ALA A 72 -5.12 9.14 -7.76
N PHE A 73 -4.04 9.69 -7.24
CA PHE A 73 -4.09 10.69 -6.17
C PHE A 73 -4.80 11.96 -6.64
N MET A 74 -4.43 12.48 -7.81
CA MET A 74 -4.99 13.72 -8.34
C MET A 74 -6.48 13.61 -8.69
N THR A 75 -6.92 12.42 -9.11
CA THR A 75 -8.33 12.20 -9.48
C THR A 75 -9.19 11.75 -8.31
N GLY A 76 -8.62 11.65 -7.11
CA GLY A 76 -9.36 11.26 -5.91
C GLY A 76 -9.59 9.76 -5.75
N LYS A 77 -8.99 8.93 -6.60
CA LYS A 77 -9.08 7.48 -6.49
C LYS A 77 -8.20 6.94 -5.37
N LEU A 78 -7.17 7.66 -5.02
CA LEU A 78 -6.24 7.31 -3.95
C LEU A 78 -6.18 8.48 -2.96
N ARG A 79 -6.35 8.17 -1.68
CA ARG A 79 -6.26 9.16 -0.62
C ARG A 79 -5.18 8.77 0.36
N ILE A 80 -4.48 9.77 0.88
CA ILE A 80 -3.40 9.56 1.83
C ILE A 80 -3.75 10.31 3.11
N GLU A 81 -3.76 9.58 4.24
CA GLU A 81 -3.93 10.17 5.56
C GLU A 81 -2.66 9.95 6.35
N GLY A 82 -2.21 10.97 7.08
CA GLY A 82 -0.98 10.95 7.85
C GLY A 82 0.19 11.50 7.06
N ASP A 83 1.37 10.92 7.28
CA ASP A 83 2.61 11.42 6.67
C ASP A 83 2.71 11.03 5.19
N MET A 84 2.61 12.03 4.33
CA MET A 84 2.69 11.82 2.88
C MET A 84 4.06 11.34 2.42
N SER A 85 5.11 11.69 3.15
CA SER A 85 6.47 11.26 2.86
C SER A 85 6.59 9.73 2.87
N ASN A 86 5.93 9.06 3.83
CA ASN A 86 5.91 7.60 3.90
C ASN A 86 5.22 6.99 2.69
N ALA A 87 4.13 7.60 2.23
CA ALA A 87 3.40 7.13 1.05
C ALA A 87 4.26 7.24 -0.20
N MET A 88 5.01 8.33 -0.36
CA MET A 88 5.90 8.51 -1.49
C MET A 88 7.05 7.50 -1.49
N GLN A 89 7.62 7.23 -0.32
CA GLN A 89 8.67 6.22 -0.20
C GLN A 89 8.13 4.84 -0.54
N LEU A 90 6.93 4.51 -0.07
CA LEU A 90 6.30 3.24 -0.37
C LEU A 90 6.04 3.07 -1.86
N GLN A 91 5.66 4.14 -2.54
CA GLN A 91 5.42 4.11 -3.98
C GLN A 91 6.67 3.68 -4.74
N GLY A 92 7.84 4.18 -4.32
CA GLY A 92 9.12 3.77 -4.89
C GLY A 92 9.44 2.31 -4.62
N VAL A 93 9.11 1.82 -3.42
CA VAL A 93 9.30 0.41 -3.06
C VAL A 93 8.39 -0.48 -3.91
N LEU A 94 7.12 -0.11 -4.06
CA LEU A 94 6.15 -0.90 -4.83
C LEU A 94 6.53 -0.98 -6.31
N ALA A 95 7.15 0.05 -6.86
CA ALA A 95 7.60 0.05 -8.24
C ALA A 95 8.63 -1.05 -8.51
N LYS A 96 9.37 -1.47 -7.50
CA LYS A 96 10.36 -2.54 -7.61
C LYS A 96 9.74 -3.92 -7.66
N LEU A 97 8.48 -4.06 -7.30
CA LEU A 97 7.77 -5.34 -7.30
C LEU A 97 7.20 -5.74 -8.66
N ARG A 98 7.25 -4.84 -9.61
CA ARG A 98 6.72 -5.08 -10.95
C ARG A 98 7.67 -5.90 -11.79
#